data_1a968e93cff462861e7366e178320d17
#
_entry.id   1a968e93cff462861e7366e178320d17
#
_cell.length_a   1.000
_cell.length_b   1.000
_cell.length_c   1.000
_cell.angle_alpha   90.00
_cell.angle_beta   90.00
_cell.angle_gamma   90.00
#
_symmetry.space_group_name_H-M   'P 1'
#
loop_
_entity.id
_entity.type
_entity.pdbx_description
1 polymer ?
#
loop_
_entity_poly.entity_id
_entity_poly.type
_entity_poly.pdbx_seq_one_letter_code
_entity_poly.pdbx_strand_id
1 'polypeptide(L)'
;MAVRLHLPESWTADATRMDAAGVPEAFRTAKTKVQIALGLIDQVRAEGITGATVVADRGYGSSVVRAGLAERGLRYVLGVPANSRVFPNEPSWVHPARTGKRGSAPGRWVLAPKSAPPVTVESVAKGLTLRRVSWRSGTKGKLSARFGWVRVWPGHEWKQGLCAHAEPLWLWVEARDDGQVQYALSNLPPKTSRLKAVRLWKQRWRVEQGHQQMKEELGLDHFEGRSWRGFHHHAAMVLLAYGFLLLEQTRPRTEDTGARKKGLPNAR
;
A
#
# COMPACT_ATOMS: atom_id res chain seq x y z
N MET A 1 7.59 -0.69 -14.27
CA MET A 1 7.89 -0.73 -12.80
C MET A 1 8.91 0.35 -12.48
N ALA A 2 8.86 0.92 -11.28
CA ALA A 2 9.83 1.90 -10.83
C ALA A 2 10.54 1.38 -9.56
N VAL A 3 11.84 1.61 -9.45
CA VAL A 3 12.68 1.18 -8.32
C VAL A 3 13.64 2.30 -7.92
N ARG A 4 13.89 2.43 -6.63
CA ARG A 4 14.90 3.31 -6.07
C ARG A 4 15.54 2.68 -4.86
N LEU A 5 16.86 2.70 -4.77
CA LEU A 5 17.60 2.28 -3.60
C LEU A 5 17.34 3.25 -2.44
N HIS A 6 16.99 2.72 -1.28
CA HIS A 6 16.90 3.49 -0.05
C HIS A 6 18.30 3.56 0.58
N LEU A 7 18.84 4.77 0.68
CA LEU A 7 20.08 5.03 1.40
C LEU A 7 19.73 5.53 2.81
N PRO A 8 20.12 4.80 3.87
CA PRO A 8 19.92 5.25 5.23
C PRO A 8 20.80 6.47 5.55
N GLU A 9 20.46 7.20 6.61
CA GLU A 9 21.16 8.43 7.01
C GLU A 9 22.67 8.21 7.25
N SER A 10 23.05 7.03 7.79
CA SER A 10 24.45 6.64 7.97
C SER A 10 25.25 6.55 6.65
N TRP A 11 24.58 6.43 5.51
CA TRP A 11 25.20 6.51 4.20
C TRP A 11 25.24 7.93 3.68
N THR A 12 24.14 8.65 3.78
CA THR A 12 24.03 10.00 3.22
C THR A 12 24.84 11.05 4.00
N ALA A 13 25.22 10.73 5.25
CA ALA A 13 26.14 11.56 6.06
C ALA A 13 27.64 11.35 5.71
N ASP A 14 27.98 10.31 4.93
CA ASP A 14 29.37 9.97 4.57
C ASP A 14 29.62 10.27 3.09
N ALA A 15 30.13 11.48 2.82
CA ALA A 15 30.41 11.96 1.46
C ALA A 15 31.45 11.05 0.75
N THR A 16 32.50 10.62 1.45
CA THR A 16 33.55 9.75 0.88
C THR A 16 32.98 8.42 0.42
N ARG A 17 32.12 7.83 1.23
CA ARG A 17 31.44 6.59 0.91
C ARG A 17 30.49 6.73 -0.27
N MET A 18 29.78 7.86 -0.36
CA MET A 18 28.89 8.18 -1.47
C MET A 18 29.67 8.34 -2.79
N ASP A 19 30.82 9.02 -2.74
CA ASP A 19 31.71 9.19 -3.88
C ASP A 19 32.27 7.85 -4.35
N ALA A 20 32.79 7.05 -3.44
CA ALA A 20 33.34 5.71 -3.74
C ALA A 20 32.30 4.77 -4.35
N ALA A 21 31.03 4.89 -3.95
CA ALA A 21 29.94 4.13 -4.51
C ALA A 21 29.38 4.70 -5.83
N GLY A 22 29.82 5.90 -6.25
CA GLY A 22 29.35 6.59 -7.45
C GLY A 22 27.89 7.02 -7.36
N VAL A 23 27.43 7.43 -6.16
CA VAL A 23 26.07 7.92 -5.98
C VAL A 23 25.92 9.31 -6.61
N PRO A 24 25.01 9.51 -7.57
CA PRO A 24 24.80 10.83 -8.19
C PRO A 24 24.30 11.86 -7.17
N GLU A 25 24.67 13.13 -7.35
CA GLU A 25 24.33 14.25 -6.46
C GLU A 25 22.83 14.30 -6.11
N ALA A 26 21.96 14.16 -7.11
CA ALA A 26 20.51 14.18 -6.94
C ALA A 26 19.95 13.08 -6.00
N PHE A 27 20.77 12.09 -5.64
CA PHE A 27 20.37 10.96 -4.80
C PHE A 27 21.07 10.92 -3.44
N ARG A 28 21.93 11.93 -3.14
CA ARG A 28 22.71 12.00 -1.89
C ARG A 28 21.92 12.52 -0.70
N THR A 29 20.75 13.11 -0.91
CA THR A 29 19.87 13.56 0.19
C THR A 29 19.11 12.38 0.78
N ALA A 30 19.14 12.25 2.10
CA ALA A 30 18.37 11.24 2.82
C ALA A 30 16.88 11.42 2.54
N LYS A 31 16.22 10.33 2.17
CA LYS A 31 14.77 10.28 1.97
C LYS A 31 14.19 9.11 2.75
N THR A 32 13.10 9.37 3.43
CA THR A 32 12.33 8.29 4.07
C THR A 32 11.75 7.34 3.03
N LYS A 33 11.46 6.10 3.42
CA LYS A 33 10.78 5.13 2.54
C LYS A 33 9.44 5.66 2.01
N VAL A 34 8.74 6.47 2.79
CA VAL A 34 7.48 7.12 2.40
C VAL A 34 7.71 8.13 1.27
N GLN A 35 8.70 9.01 1.41
CA GLN A 35 9.05 9.97 0.37
C GLN A 35 9.49 9.29 -0.93
N ILE A 36 10.25 8.21 -0.81
CA ILE A 36 10.64 7.39 -1.97
C ILE A 36 9.41 6.79 -2.64
N ALA A 37 8.50 6.17 -1.86
CA ALA A 37 7.30 5.55 -2.41
C ALA A 37 6.40 6.56 -3.13
N LEU A 38 6.16 7.73 -2.54
CA LEU A 38 5.37 8.79 -3.20
C LEU A 38 6.05 9.30 -4.47
N GLY A 39 7.38 9.48 -4.46
CA GLY A 39 8.14 9.88 -5.65
C GLY A 39 8.11 8.83 -6.77
N LEU A 40 8.16 7.53 -6.44
CA LEU A 40 8.00 6.47 -7.43
C LEU A 40 6.58 6.42 -8.02
N ILE A 41 5.56 6.71 -7.22
CA ILE A 41 4.17 6.85 -7.69
C ILE A 41 4.07 8.02 -8.68
N ASP A 42 4.70 9.17 -8.39
CA ASP A 42 4.71 10.32 -9.29
C ASP A 42 5.40 9.99 -10.62
N GLN A 43 6.54 9.28 -10.56
CA GLN A 43 7.24 8.82 -11.76
C GLN A 43 6.36 7.91 -12.62
N VAL A 44 5.73 6.89 -12.03
CA VAL A 44 4.86 5.95 -12.75
C VAL A 44 3.65 6.67 -13.36
N ARG A 45 3.12 7.70 -12.70
CA ARG A 45 2.03 8.52 -13.24
C ARG A 45 2.49 9.39 -14.41
N ALA A 46 3.69 9.94 -14.34
CA ALA A 46 4.28 10.72 -15.45
C ALA A 46 4.50 9.84 -16.69
N GLU A 47 4.72 8.53 -16.51
CA GLU A 47 4.79 7.53 -17.58
C GLU A 47 3.41 7.11 -18.14
N GLY A 48 2.32 7.78 -17.74
CA GLY A 48 0.97 7.58 -18.27
C GLY A 48 0.12 6.54 -17.52
N ILE A 49 0.61 5.93 -16.46
CA ILE A 49 -0.18 5.00 -15.63
C ILE A 49 -1.05 5.79 -14.66
N THR A 50 -2.31 6.01 -15.03
CA THR A 50 -3.28 6.78 -14.26
C THR A 50 -4.43 5.91 -13.78
N GLY A 51 -5.24 6.41 -12.83
CA GLY A 51 -6.48 5.75 -12.39
C GLY A 51 -6.31 4.50 -11.53
N ALA A 52 -5.08 4.13 -11.18
CA ALA A 52 -4.81 2.98 -10.32
C ALA A 52 -5.19 3.25 -8.85
N THR A 53 -5.61 2.19 -8.16
CA THR A 53 -5.80 2.21 -6.70
C THR A 53 -4.51 1.74 -6.03
N VAL A 54 -3.98 2.51 -5.10
CA VAL A 54 -2.79 2.14 -4.33
C VAL A 54 -3.18 1.16 -3.24
N VAL A 55 -2.51 0.02 -3.20
CA VAL A 55 -2.68 -0.98 -2.16
C VAL A 55 -1.34 -1.24 -1.49
N ALA A 56 -1.27 -1.11 -0.17
CA ALA A 56 -0.05 -1.33 0.57
C ALA A 56 -0.31 -1.94 1.95
N ASP A 57 0.73 -2.46 2.55
CA ASP A 57 0.70 -3.04 3.87
C ASP A 57 0.69 -1.98 4.99
N ARG A 58 0.73 -2.44 6.25
CA ARG A 58 0.73 -1.58 7.43
C ARG A 58 1.96 -0.65 7.54
N GLY A 59 3.05 -0.97 6.85
CA GLY A 59 4.24 -0.12 6.81
C GLY A 59 4.01 1.22 6.09
N TYR A 60 3.00 1.27 5.22
CA TYR A 60 2.60 2.46 4.48
C TYR A 60 1.25 3.04 4.93
N GLY A 61 0.69 2.59 6.05
CA GLY A 61 -0.61 3.03 6.56
C GLY A 61 -0.62 4.38 7.29
N SER A 62 0.48 5.13 7.34
CA SER A 62 0.59 6.38 8.08
C SER A 62 -0.30 7.50 7.53
N SER A 63 -0.60 8.51 8.35
CA SER A 63 -1.34 9.71 7.93
C SER A 63 -0.64 10.44 6.80
N VAL A 64 0.69 10.51 6.83
CA VAL A 64 1.51 11.15 5.79
C VAL A 64 1.32 10.49 4.42
N VAL A 65 1.32 9.15 4.37
CA VAL A 65 1.07 8.42 3.11
C VAL A 65 -0.35 8.68 2.62
N ARG A 66 -1.35 8.60 3.52
CA ARG A 66 -2.75 8.84 3.14
C ARG A 66 -2.98 10.26 2.61
N ALA A 67 -2.39 11.27 3.27
CA ALA A 67 -2.44 12.65 2.81
C ALA A 67 -1.77 12.80 1.45
N GLY A 68 -0.53 12.33 1.29
CA GLY A 68 0.19 12.40 0.02
C GLY A 68 -0.50 11.69 -1.14
N LEU A 69 -1.22 10.60 -0.90
CA LEU A 69 -2.04 9.94 -1.92
C LEU A 69 -3.32 10.73 -2.23
N ALA A 70 -3.97 11.30 -1.21
CA ALA A 70 -5.17 12.13 -1.38
C ALA A 70 -4.88 13.40 -2.16
N GLU A 71 -3.76 14.10 -1.88
CA GLU A 71 -3.28 15.27 -2.62
C GLU A 71 -3.07 14.97 -4.12
N ARG A 72 -2.71 13.73 -4.44
CA ARG A 72 -2.55 13.24 -5.82
C ARG A 72 -3.86 12.76 -6.45
N GLY A 73 -4.99 12.88 -5.74
CA GLY A 73 -6.30 12.38 -6.19
C GLY A 73 -6.37 10.85 -6.29
N LEU A 74 -5.47 10.12 -5.64
CA LEU A 74 -5.39 8.67 -5.74
C LEU A 74 -6.32 7.97 -4.75
N ARG A 75 -6.93 6.89 -5.22
CA ARG A 75 -7.65 5.95 -4.35
C ARG A 75 -6.66 4.98 -3.71
N TYR A 76 -6.97 4.57 -2.48
CA TYR A 76 -6.10 3.66 -1.76
C TYR A 76 -6.84 2.68 -0.84
N VAL A 77 -6.17 1.57 -0.54
CA VAL A 77 -6.48 0.63 0.53
C VAL A 77 -5.18 0.31 1.25
N LEU A 78 -4.98 0.87 2.42
CA LEU A 78 -3.72 0.78 3.16
C LEU A 78 -3.91 0.03 4.47
N GLY A 79 -3.09 -0.99 4.69
CA GLY A 79 -3.01 -1.66 5.98
C GLY A 79 -2.66 -0.69 7.11
N VAL A 80 -3.25 -0.89 8.28
CA VAL A 80 -2.94 -0.07 9.47
C VAL A 80 -2.74 -0.97 10.68
N PRO A 81 -1.91 -0.55 11.65
CA PRO A 81 -1.77 -1.25 12.94
C PRO A 81 -3.08 -1.25 13.73
N ALA A 82 -3.26 -2.28 14.57
CA ALA A 82 -4.43 -2.44 15.45
C ALA A 82 -4.68 -1.24 16.39
N ASN A 83 -3.61 -0.58 16.81
CA ASN A 83 -3.64 0.59 17.70
C ASN A 83 -3.86 1.93 16.97
N SER A 84 -4.06 1.93 15.65
CA SER A 84 -4.39 3.15 14.90
C SER A 84 -5.66 3.79 15.45
N ARG A 85 -5.63 5.11 15.62
CA ARG A 85 -6.75 5.86 16.21
C ARG A 85 -7.73 6.33 15.16
N VAL A 86 -9.03 6.14 15.47
CA VAL A 86 -10.16 6.59 14.63
C VAL A 86 -11.31 7.04 15.51
N PHE A 87 -12.16 7.91 14.99
CA PHE A 87 -13.43 8.24 15.61
C PHE A 87 -14.52 7.38 14.95
N PRO A 88 -15.30 6.62 15.72
CA PRO A 88 -16.41 5.82 15.20
C PRO A 88 -17.55 6.69 14.61
N ASN A 89 -17.74 7.88 15.17
CA ASN A 89 -18.71 8.88 14.74
C ASN A 89 -17.98 10.16 14.35
N GLU A 90 -18.65 11.03 13.59
CA GLU A 90 -18.11 12.31 13.20
C GLU A 90 -17.75 13.16 14.43
N PRO A 91 -16.48 13.55 14.59
CA PRO A 91 -16.06 14.37 15.70
C PRO A 91 -16.40 15.84 15.44
N SER A 92 -16.82 16.55 16.48
CA SER A 92 -16.98 18.00 16.42
C SER A 92 -15.69 18.69 16.87
N TRP A 93 -15.31 19.73 16.13
CA TRP A 93 -14.10 20.50 16.38
C TRP A 93 -14.44 21.97 16.66
N VAL A 94 -13.70 22.58 17.57
CA VAL A 94 -13.89 23.99 17.91
C VAL A 94 -12.54 24.70 17.93
N HIS A 95 -12.53 25.99 17.58
CA HIS A 95 -11.43 26.86 17.93
C HIS A 95 -11.60 27.30 19.38
N PRO A 96 -10.59 27.10 20.23
CA PRO A 96 -10.66 27.59 21.61
C PRO A 96 -10.84 29.11 21.61
N ALA A 97 -11.78 29.59 22.41
CA ALA A 97 -11.93 31.01 22.62
C ALA A 97 -10.66 31.60 23.28
N ARG A 98 -10.34 32.84 22.95
CA ARG A 98 -9.23 33.56 23.59
C ARG A 98 -9.56 33.78 25.07
N THR A 99 -8.75 33.26 25.95
CA THR A 99 -8.98 33.32 27.41
C THR A 99 -8.34 34.53 28.08
N GLY A 100 -7.66 35.40 27.34
CA GLY A 100 -6.96 36.59 27.88
C GLY A 100 -6.84 37.75 26.92
N LYS A 101 -6.59 38.95 27.49
CA LYS A 101 -6.39 40.18 26.69
C LYS A 101 -5.03 40.21 25.94
N ARG A 102 -4.06 39.37 26.30
CA ARG A 102 -2.72 39.30 25.74
C ARG A 102 -2.45 37.91 25.15
N GLY A 103 -1.70 37.82 24.05
CA GLY A 103 -1.30 36.59 23.36
C GLY A 103 -2.09 36.34 22.08
N SER A 104 -1.52 35.52 21.16
CA SER A 104 -2.21 35.09 19.95
C SER A 104 -3.40 34.19 20.25
N ALA A 105 -4.46 34.26 19.43
CA ALA A 105 -5.54 33.30 19.50
C ALA A 105 -4.96 31.87 19.28
N PRO A 106 -5.50 30.84 19.95
CA PRO A 106 -5.09 29.46 19.71
C PRO A 106 -5.30 29.13 18.23
N GLY A 107 -4.19 28.86 17.50
CA GLY A 107 -4.22 28.63 16.07
C GLY A 107 -4.61 27.19 15.67
N ARG A 108 -4.96 26.32 16.64
CA ARG A 108 -5.26 24.93 16.36
C ARG A 108 -6.70 24.55 16.74
N TRP A 109 -7.28 23.66 15.96
CA TRP A 109 -8.53 23.02 16.29
C TRP A 109 -8.37 22.11 17.52
N VAL A 110 -9.35 22.09 18.39
CA VAL A 110 -9.44 21.14 19.50
C VAL A 110 -10.75 20.38 19.42
N LEU A 111 -10.73 19.15 19.93
CA LEU A 111 -11.93 18.33 20.00
C LEU A 111 -12.96 19.02 20.92
N ALA A 112 -14.20 19.15 20.46
CA ALA A 112 -15.26 19.76 21.26
C ALA A 112 -15.51 18.96 22.55
N PRO A 113 -15.83 19.60 23.68
CA PRO A 113 -15.97 18.92 24.97
C PRO A 113 -16.97 17.76 25.00
N LYS A 114 -17.99 17.80 24.11
CA LYS A 114 -19.01 16.74 23.99
C LYS A 114 -18.59 15.60 23.04
N SER A 115 -17.49 15.73 22.30
CA SER A 115 -17.00 14.68 21.41
C SER A 115 -16.14 13.70 22.17
N ALA A 116 -16.44 12.40 22.03
CA ALA A 116 -15.62 11.36 22.61
C ALA A 116 -14.23 11.29 21.94
N PRO A 117 -13.16 10.98 22.68
CA PRO A 117 -11.82 10.80 22.11
C PRO A 117 -11.79 9.62 21.14
N PRO A 118 -10.81 9.59 20.18
CA PRO A 118 -10.71 8.49 19.25
C PRO A 118 -10.31 7.20 19.95
N VAL A 119 -10.85 6.10 19.44
CA VAL A 119 -10.56 4.73 19.88
C VAL A 119 -9.64 4.02 18.90
N THR A 120 -9.14 2.83 19.24
CA THR A 120 -8.35 2.02 18.30
C THR A 120 -9.23 1.35 17.26
N VAL A 121 -8.66 1.10 16.07
CA VAL A 121 -9.37 0.34 15.02
C VAL A 121 -9.74 -1.06 15.51
N GLU A 122 -8.93 -1.67 16.37
CA GLU A 122 -9.24 -2.94 17.03
C GLU A 122 -10.50 -2.85 17.90
N SER A 123 -10.63 -1.77 18.66
CA SER A 123 -11.82 -1.55 19.51
C SER A 123 -13.09 -1.43 18.66
N VAL A 124 -13.02 -0.69 17.54
CA VAL A 124 -14.14 -0.60 16.58
C VAL A 124 -14.48 -1.96 15.98
N ALA A 125 -13.45 -2.73 15.63
CA ALA A 125 -13.61 -4.04 15.00
C ALA A 125 -14.34 -5.06 15.88
N LYS A 126 -14.17 -5.00 17.20
CA LYS A 126 -14.86 -5.88 18.16
C LYS A 126 -16.39 -5.77 18.11
N GLY A 127 -16.91 -4.60 17.70
CA GLY A 127 -18.34 -4.36 17.52
C GLY A 127 -18.89 -4.71 16.13
N LEU A 128 -18.04 -5.19 15.18
CA LEU A 128 -18.47 -5.41 13.81
C LEU A 128 -18.92 -6.84 13.54
N THR A 129 -20.06 -6.97 12.86
CA THR A 129 -20.47 -8.25 12.27
C THR A 129 -19.63 -8.55 11.04
N LEU A 130 -18.81 -9.59 11.12
CA LEU A 130 -17.98 -10.04 10.01
C LEU A 130 -18.74 -11.06 9.15
N ARG A 131 -18.71 -10.88 7.83
CA ARG A 131 -19.33 -11.78 6.85
C ARG A 131 -18.28 -12.46 6.00
N ARG A 132 -18.48 -13.76 5.70
CA ARG A 132 -17.58 -14.50 4.81
C ARG A 132 -17.69 -13.99 3.37
N VAL A 133 -16.55 -13.70 2.77
CA VAL A 133 -16.44 -13.26 1.37
C VAL A 133 -15.40 -14.14 0.68
N SER A 134 -15.79 -14.73 -0.45
CA SER A 134 -14.88 -15.46 -1.34
C SER A 134 -14.48 -14.56 -2.50
N TRP A 135 -13.20 -14.43 -2.79
CA TRP A 135 -12.70 -13.51 -3.83
C TRP A 135 -12.09 -14.20 -5.03
N ARG A 136 -11.69 -15.47 -4.92
CA ARG A 136 -11.07 -16.25 -5.97
C ARG A 136 -11.27 -17.74 -5.72
N SER A 137 -11.39 -18.53 -6.79
CA SER A 137 -11.21 -19.98 -6.75
C SER A 137 -9.71 -20.29 -6.88
N GLY A 138 -9.16 -21.05 -5.98
CA GLY A 138 -7.81 -21.59 -6.04
C GLY A 138 -7.82 -23.07 -6.40
N THR A 139 -6.65 -23.64 -6.63
CA THR A 139 -6.48 -25.10 -6.92
C THR A 139 -6.95 -25.99 -5.76
N LYS A 140 -6.86 -25.50 -4.53
CA LYS A 140 -7.29 -26.19 -3.29
C LYS A 140 -8.67 -25.73 -2.79
N GLY A 141 -9.47 -25.06 -3.61
CA GLY A 141 -10.81 -24.56 -3.23
C GLY A 141 -10.93 -23.03 -3.23
N LYS A 142 -12.05 -22.52 -2.71
CA LYS A 142 -12.34 -21.08 -2.68
C LYS A 142 -11.51 -20.37 -1.63
N LEU A 143 -10.79 -19.33 -2.05
CA LEU A 143 -10.12 -18.42 -1.13
C LEU A 143 -11.14 -17.47 -0.50
N SER A 144 -11.32 -17.54 0.81
CA SER A 144 -12.31 -16.79 1.57
C SER A 144 -11.77 -16.40 2.94
N ALA A 145 -12.34 -15.33 3.51
CA ALA A 145 -12.14 -14.92 4.90
C ALA A 145 -13.39 -14.16 5.37
N ARG A 146 -13.44 -13.81 6.66
CA ARG A 146 -14.52 -12.97 7.19
C ARG A 146 -14.10 -11.50 7.13
N PHE A 147 -15.00 -10.65 6.64
CA PHE A 147 -14.75 -9.22 6.48
C PHE A 147 -15.86 -8.39 7.14
N GLY A 148 -15.45 -7.25 7.71
CA GLY A 148 -16.32 -6.20 8.19
C GLY A 148 -15.92 -4.83 7.65
N TRP A 149 -16.89 -3.91 7.55
CA TRP A 149 -16.68 -2.54 7.03
C TRP A 149 -17.50 -1.56 7.85
N VAL A 150 -16.89 -0.44 8.15
CA VAL A 150 -17.58 0.69 8.80
C VAL A 150 -16.93 2.00 8.36
N ARG A 151 -17.71 3.07 8.32
CA ARG A 151 -17.18 4.43 8.14
C ARG A 151 -16.63 4.93 9.45
N VAL A 152 -15.44 5.52 9.40
CA VAL A 152 -14.75 6.10 10.55
C VAL A 152 -14.04 7.38 10.12
N TRP A 153 -13.76 8.27 11.05
CA TRP A 153 -12.96 9.46 10.80
C TRP A 153 -11.54 9.25 11.34
N PRO A 154 -10.50 9.73 10.63
CA PRO A 154 -9.12 9.64 11.10
C PRO A 154 -8.95 10.29 12.48
N GLY A 155 -8.22 9.62 13.38
CA GLY A 155 -7.94 10.11 14.74
C GLY A 155 -6.45 10.27 15.04
N HIS A 156 -5.59 10.36 13.99
CA HIS A 156 -4.16 10.60 14.16
C HIS A 156 -3.92 12.03 14.66
N GLU A 157 -3.00 12.18 15.58
CA GLU A 157 -2.57 13.49 16.09
C GLU A 157 -3.73 14.43 16.47
N TRP A 158 -4.83 13.85 16.98
CA TRP A 158 -6.06 14.57 17.29
C TRP A 158 -5.87 15.64 18.37
N LYS A 159 -4.93 15.43 19.29
CA LYS A 159 -4.59 16.43 20.32
C LYS A 159 -3.96 17.68 19.74
N GLN A 160 -3.32 17.57 18.60
CA GLN A 160 -2.74 18.66 17.81
C GLN A 160 -3.75 19.27 16.82
N GLY A 161 -4.93 18.65 16.67
CA GLY A 161 -5.95 19.10 15.74
C GLY A 161 -5.67 18.79 14.26
N LEU A 162 -4.64 17.97 13.95
CA LEU A 162 -4.21 17.70 12.58
C LEU A 162 -5.21 16.86 11.77
N CYS A 163 -6.11 16.16 12.43
CA CYS A 163 -7.20 15.42 11.77
C CYS A 163 -8.56 16.16 11.83
N ALA A 164 -8.57 17.44 12.22
CA ALA A 164 -9.78 18.23 12.21
C ALA A 164 -10.37 18.33 10.79
N HIS A 165 -11.67 18.15 10.67
CA HIS A 165 -12.41 18.17 9.39
C HIS A 165 -11.93 17.14 8.35
N ALA A 166 -11.23 16.09 8.76
CA ALA A 166 -10.81 15.04 7.85
C ALA A 166 -12.02 14.26 7.31
N GLU A 167 -12.00 13.96 6.02
CA GLU A 167 -13.03 13.15 5.36
C GLU A 167 -13.11 11.75 5.96
N PRO A 168 -14.33 11.17 6.08
CA PRO A 168 -14.49 9.83 6.60
C PRO A 168 -13.88 8.79 5.65
N LEU A 169 -13.27 7.77 6.24
CA LEU A 169 -12.66 6.64 5.56
C LEU A 169 -13.44 5.35 5.83
N TRP A 170 -13.25 4.36 5.00
CA TRP A 170 -13.64 3.00 5.31
C TRP A 170 -12.59 2.35 6.21
N LEU A 171 -12.98 1.87 7.36
CA LEU A 171 -12.24 0.88 8.11
C LEU A 171 -12.66 -0.51 7.64
N TRP A 172 -11.69 -1.31 7.22
CA TRP A 172 -11.86 -2.70 6.84
C TRP A 172 -11.21 -3.59 7.88
N VAL A 173 -11.90 -4.66 8.18
CA VAL A 173 -11.42 -5.70 9.09
C VAL A 173 -11.46 -7.01 8.33
N GLU A 174 -10.36 -7.72 8.27
CA GLU A 174 -10.25 -9.08 7.76
C GLU A 174 -9.90 -10.01 8.91
N ALA A 175 -10.73 -10.98 9.20
CA ALA A 175 -10.43 -12.08 10.11
C ALA A 175 -10.26 -13.37 9.30
N ARG A 176 -9.07 -13.93 9.36
CA ARG A 176 -8.71 -15.19 8.72
C ARG A 176 -9.07 -16.39 9.60
N ASP A 177 -9.14 -17.56 8.99
CA ASP A 177 -9.46 -18.80 9.71
C ASP A 177 -8.29 -19.27 10.62
N ASP A 178 -7.07 -18.77 10.40
CA ASP A 178 -5.89 -18.96 11.27
C ASP A 178 -5.86 -18.04 12.50
N GLY A 179 -6.92 -17.26 12.73
CA GLY A 179 -7.05 -16.32 13.83
C GLY A 179 -6.38 -14.96 13.60
N GLN A 180 -5.66 -14.77 12.50
CA GLN A 180 -5.06 -13.47 12.18
C GLN A 180 -6.13 -12.45 11.83
N VAL A 181 -6.01 -11.24 12.41
CA VAL A 181 -6.86 -10.10 12.09
C VAL A 181 -6.03 -8.99 11.46
N GLN A 182 -6.50 -8.47 10.33
CA GLN A 182 -5.85 -7.36 9.63
C GLN A 182 -6.84 -6.19 9.48
N TYR A 183 -6.30 -4.98 9.54
CA TYR A 183 -7.05 -3.74 9.44
C TYR A 183 -6.53 -2.91 8.27
N ALA A 184 -7.43 -2.22 7.57
CA ALA A 184 -7.06 -1.26 6.55
C ALA A 184 -7.96 -0.04 6.57
N LEU A 185 -7.40 1.11 6.20
CA LEU A 185 -8.14 2.34 5.93
C LEU A 185 -8.17 2.60 4.43
N SER A 186 -9.31 3.09 3.94
CA SER A 186 -9.53 3.30 2.51
C SER A 186 -10.42 4.52 2.23
N ASN A 187 -10.06 5.27 1.18
CA ASN A 187 -10.86 6.37 0.64
C ASN A 187 -11.68 5.94 -0.59
N LEU A 188 -11.92 4.65 -0.79
CA LEU A 188 -12.76 4.18 -1.88
C LEU A 188 -14.18 4.76 -1.81
N PRO A 189 -14.81 5.04 -2.98
CA PRO A 189 -16.16 5.55 -3.02
C PRO A 189 -17.16 4.69 -2.25
N PRO A 190 -18.19 5.29 -1.62
CA PRO A 190 -19.22 4.55 -0.88
C PRO A 190 -19.93 3.47 -1.71
N LYS A 191 -20.08 3.70 -3.01
CA LYS A 191 -20.71 2.76 -3.96
C LYS A 191 -19.80 1.58 -4.38
N THR A 192 -18.55 1.50 -3.89
CA THR A 192 -17.68 0.38 -4.22
C THR A 192 -18.23 -0.92 -3.66
N SER A 193 -18.45 -1.91 -4.53
CA SER A 193 -18.97 -3.21 -4.09
C SER A 193 -17.99 -3.91 -3.17
N ARG A 194 -18.50 -4.61 -2.17
CA ARG A 194 -17.69 -5.33 -1.17
C ARG A 194 -16.70 -6.32 -1.81
N LEU A 195 -17.15 -7.05 -2.83
CA LEU A 195 -16.30 -8.01 -3.53
C LEU A 195 -15.16 -7.31 -4.28
N LYS A 196 -15.44 -6.18 -4.97
CA LYS A 196 -14.41 -5.38 -5.65
C LYS A 196 -13.38 -4.89 -4.64
N ALA A 197 -13.86 -4.40 -3.51
CA ALA A 197 -13.06 -3.90 -2.42
C ALA A 197 -12.14 -5.00 -1.84
N VAL A 198 -12.68 -6.19 -1.54
CA VAL A 198 -11.88 -7.35 -1.08
C VAL A 198 -10.88 -7.80 -2.14
N ARG A 199 -11.25 -7.85 -3.42
CA ARG A 199 -10.32 -8.19 -4.50
C ARG A 199 -9.16 -7.22 -4.59
N LEU A 200 -9.40 -5.91 -4.44
CA LEU A 200 -8.34 -4.90 -4.39
C LEU A 200 -7.40 -5.14 -3.20
N TRP A 201 -7.95 -5.32 -2.01
CA TRP A 201 -7.14 -5.61 -0.81
C TRP A 201 -6.27 -6.86 -0.98
N LYS A 202 -6.82 -7.91 -1.59
CA LYS A 202 -6.12 -9.17 -1.83
C LYS A 202 -5.07 -9.10 -2.94
N GLN A 203 -5.08 -8.06 -3.78
CA GLN A 203 -4.02 -7.87 -4.77
C GLN A 203 -2.66 -7.54 -4.15
N ARG A 204 -2.61 -7.09 -2.89
CA ARG A 204 -1.37 -6.90 -2.15
C ARG A 204 -0.46 -8.14 -2.17
N TRP A 205 -1.05 -9.33 -2.09
CA TRP A 205 -0.30 -10.59 -2.16
C TRP A 205 0.53 -10.74 -3.45
N ARG A 206 0.10 -10.14 -4.56
CA ARG A 206 0.86 -10.18 -5.82
C ARG A 206 2.22 -9.50 -5.72
N VAL A 207 2.35 -8.48 -4.89
CA VAL A 207 3.62 -7.80 -4.65
C VAL A 207 4.57 -8.73 -3.88
N GLU A 208 4.05 -9.43 -2.87
CA GLU A 208 4.82 -10.42 -2.09
C GLU A 208 5.29 -11.56 -2.98
N GLN A 209 4.39 -12.12 -3.80
CA GLN A 209 4.72 -13.16 -4.78
C GLN A 209 5.73 -12.68 -5.82
N GLY A 210 5.55 -11.48 -6.36
CA GLY A 210 6.49 -10.91 -7.34
C GLY A 210 7.87 -10.70 -6.75
N HIS A 211 7.98 -10.20 -5.52
CA HIS A 211 9.26 -10.09 -4.82
C HIS A 211 9.91 -11.46 -4.58
N GLN A 212 9.13 -12.46 -4.18
CA GLN A 212 9.62 -13.81 -4.00
C GLN A 212 10.19 -14.37 -5.31
N GLN A 213 9.43 -14.30 -6.39
CA GLN A 213 9.88 -14.75 -7.71
C GLN A 213 11.14 -14.00 -8.20
N MET A 214 11.17 -12.68 -8.04
CA MET A 214 12.36 -11.90 -8.41
C MET A 214 13.61 -12.30 -7.60
N LYS A 215 13.45 -12.69 -6.33
CA LYS A 215 14.57 -13.17 -5.50
C LYS A 215 14.97 -14.60 -5.84
N GLU A 216 14.03 -15.53 -5.79
CA GLU A 216 14.30 -16.97 -5.89
C GLU A 216 14.61 -17.41 -7.32
N GLU A 217 13.97 -16.81 -8.34
CA GLU A 217 14.10 -17.24 -9.73
C GLU A 217 15.00 -16.31 -10.56
N LEU A 218 15.05 -15.00 -10.23
CA LEU A 218 15.77 -13.99 -11.01
C LEU A 218 16.94 -13.35 -10.26
N GLY A 219 17.24 -13.78 -9.03
CA GLY A 219 18.40 -13.37 -8.28
C GLY A 219 18.43 -11.91 -7.84
N LEU A 220 17.29 -11.30 -7.53
CA LEU A 220 17.23 -9.89 -7.10
C LEU A 220 18.12 -9.60 -5.88
N ASP A 221 18.31 -10.57 -5.00
CA ASP A 221 19.13 -10.48 -3.80
C ASP A 221 20.57 -11.03 -3.98
N HIS A 222 20.94 -11.45 -5.18
CA HIS A 222 22.29 -11.93 -5.48
C HIS A 222 23.29 -10.81 -5.83
N PHE A 223 22.88 -9.55 -5.73
CA PHE A 223 23.79 -8.43 -6.00
C PHE A 223 24.76 -8.20 -4.83
N GLU A 224 26.01 -8.54 -5.00
CA GLU A 224 27.09 -8.36 -4.01
C GLU A 224 27.93 -7.09 -4.25
N GLY A 225 27.66 -6.36 -5.34
CA GLY A 225 28.40 -5.16 -5.69
C GLY A 225 28.14 -3.99 -4.74
N ARG A 226 29.07 -3.02 -4.72
CA ARG A 226 29.00 -1.83 -3.86
C ARG A 226 28.74 -0.53 -4.62
N SER A 227 28.55 -0.57 -5.94
CA SER A 227 28.35 0.63 -6.74
C SER A 227 26.87 0.92 -6.98
N TRP A 228 26.52 2.20 -6.96
CA TRP A 228 25.19 2.69 -7.30
C TRP A 228 24.73 2.23 -8.69
N ARG A 229 25.60 2.40 -9.68
CA ARG A 229 25.31 2.01 -11.06
C ARG A 229 25.06 0.51 -11.19
N GLY A 230 25.92 -0.31 -10.55
CA GLY A 230 25.79 -1.77 -10.57
C GLY A 230 24.47 -2.23 -9.97
N PHE A 231 24.08 -1.69 -8.82
CA PHE A 231 22.80 -2.01 -8.19
C PHE A 231 21.61 -1.69 -9.12
N HIS A 232 21.56 -0.48 -9.70
CA HIS A 232 20.45 -0.09 -10.55
C HIS A 232 20.41 -0.87 -11.86
N HIS A 233 21.58 -1.19 -12.44
CA HIS A 233 21.66 -2.06 -13.61
C HIS A 233 21.12 -3.46 -13.29
N HIS A 234 21.57 -4.08 -12.21
CA HIS A 234 21.09 -5.39 -11.77
C HIS A 234 19.58 -5.38 -11.50
N ALA A 235 19.10 -4.44 -10.71
CA ALA A 235 17.67 -4.31 -10.41
C ALA A 235 16.83 -4.09 -11.69
N ALA A 236 17.31 -3.27 -12.63
CA ALA A 236 16.62 -3.02 -13.89
C ALA A 236 16.52 -4.31 -14.75
N MET A 237 17.60 -5.10 -14.83
CA MET A 237 17.58 -6.37 -15.57
C MET A 237 16.62 -7.38 -14.95
N VAL A 238 16.60 -7.51 -13.63
CA VAL A 238 15.64 -8.38 -12.92
C VAL A 238 14.19 -7.92 -13.16
N LEU A 239 13.92 -6.62 -13.06
CA LEU A 239 12.58 -6.07 -13.31
C LEU A 239 12.14 -6.27 -14.76
N LEU A 240 13.05 -6.14 -15.73
CA LEU A 240 12.78 -6.37 -17.15
C LEU A 240 12.43 -7.84 -17.41
N ALA A 241 13.24 -8.77 -16.87
CA ALA A 241 13.02 -10.21 -17.00
C ALA A 241 11.68 -10.61 -16.35
N TYR A 242 11.38 -10.09 -15.16
CA TYR A 242 10.10 -10.32 -14.48
C TYR A 242 8.92 -9.78 -15.30
N GLY A 243 9.04 -8.58 -15.84
CA GLY A 243 8.02 -7.98 -16.72
C GLY A 243 7.76 -8.84 -17.96
N PHE A 244 8.82 -9.37 -18.59
CA PHE A 244 8.69 -10.29 -19.72
C PHE A 244 7.95 -11.58 -19.34
N LEU A 245 8.31 -12.20 -18.22
CA LEU A 245 7.61 -13.41 -17.74
C LEU A 245 6.11 -13.16 -17.47
N LEU A 246 5.76 -12.00 -16.89
CA LEU A 246 4.37 -11.61 -16.69
C LEU A 246 3.62 -11.44 -18.01
N LEU A 247 4.24 -10.84 -19.03
CA LEU A 247 3.66 -10.68 -20.36
C LEU A 247 3.41 -12.04 -21.01
N GLU A 248 4.37 -12.95 -20.96
CA GLU A 248 4.21 -14.30 -21.51
C GLU A 248 3.08 -15.08 -20.80
N GLN A 249 2.93 -14.94 -19.48
CA GLN A 249 1.85 -15.57 -18.73
C GLN A 249 0.46 -15.00 -19.08
N THR A 250 0.39 -13.76 -19.56
CA THR A 250 -0.88 -13.12 -19.94
C THR A 250 -1.23 -13.29 -21.40
N ARG A 251 -0.30 -13.74 -22.24
CA ARG A 251 -0.59 -14.07 -23.65
C ARG A 251 -1.64 -15.19 -23.72
N PRO A 252 -2.69 -15.04 -24.53
CA PRO A 252 -3.59 -16.16 -24.81
C PRO A 252 -2.74 -17.30 -25.37
N ARG A 253 -2.81 -18.47 -24.76
CA ARG A 253 -2.28 -19.66 -25.40
C ARG A 253 -3.02 -19.80 -26.72
N THR A 254 -2.34 -19.52 -27.82
CA THR A 254 -2.79 -20.00 -29.14
C THR A 254 -2.87 -21.50 -29.00
N GLU A 255 -4.09 -22.04 -29.04
CA GLU A 255 -4.28 -23.48 -29.14
C GLU A 255 -3.45 -23.94 -30.35
N ASP A 256 -2.50 -24.80 -30.08
CA ASP A 256 -1.71 -25.49 -31.09
C ASP A 256 -2.69 -26.38 -31.85
N THR A 257 -3.34 -25.79 -32.88
CA THR A 257 -4.29 -26.47 -33.74
C THR A 257 -3.50 -27.44 -34.59
N GLY A 258 -3.35 -28.65 -34.06
CA GLY A 258 -3.34 -29.82 -34.95
C GLY A 258 -2.03 -30.26 -35.51
N ALA A 259 -1.32 -31.08 -34.81
CA ALA A 259 -0.70 -32.23 -35.43
C ALA A 259 -1.54 -33.48 -35.06
N ARG A 260 -2.63 -33.72 -35.80
CA ARG A 260 -3.25 -35.02 -35.90
C ARG A 260 -2.16 -36.00 -36.32
N LYS A 261 -1.63 -36.78 -35.39
CA LYS A 261 -0.86 -38.00 -35.73
C LYS A 261 -1.77 -38.90 -36.57
N LYS A 262 -1.57 -38.88 -37.90
CA LYS A 262 -2.04 -39.91 -38.77
C LYS A 262 -1.46 -41.24 -38.28
N GLY A 263 -2.32 -42.14 -37.91
CA GLY A 263 -1.94 -43.51 -37.53
C GLY A 263 -1.18 -44.17 -38.66
N LEU A 264 -0.06 -44.79 -38.33
CA LEU A 264 0.60 -45.75 -39.18
C LEU A 264 -0.30 -46.97 -39.38
N PRO A 265 -0.49 -47.48 -40.62
CA PRO A 265 -1.24 -48.71 -40.81
C PRO A 265 -0.44 -49.89 -40.31
N ASN A 266 -1.10 -50.79 -39.59
CA ASN A 266 -0.61 -52.12 -39.22
C ASN A 266 -0.16 -52.88 -40.49
N ALA A 267 1.14 -53.17 -40.56
CA ALA A 267 1.64 -54.20 -41.50
C ALA A 267 1.62 -55.56 -40.77
N ARG A 268 1.14 -56.54 -41.49
CA ARG A 268 0.91 -57.96 -41.10
C ARG A 268 2.18 -58.64 -40.57
#